data_8194387da0671078c3d17e074b70724b
#
_entry.id   8194387da0671078c3d17e074b70724b
#
_cell.length_a   1.000
_cell.length_b   1.000
_cell.length_c   1.000
_cell.angle_alpha   90.00
_cell.angle_beta   90.00
_cell.angle_gamma   90.00
#
_symmetry.space_group_name_H-M   'P 1'
#
loop_
_entity.id
_entity.type
_entity.pdbx_description
1 polymer ?
#
loop_
_entity_poly.entity_id
_entity_poly.type
_entity_poly.pdbx_seq_one_letter_code
_entity_poly.pdbx_strand_id
1 'polypeptide(L)'
;MVRRRLVALCSALLGVALAGTAHAAEPDACDSYVPAIVGGPMPPPESDTVVIRWLANANYEFAYKGKVYLFDAYFDRVSRSHPLGFKAAQISKAEAIFVSHAHFDHISDIGPVARQTGAPVIGAAITAATAIKLGAPERQIVTVKGGETLHYGDATIEVALAQHSTIPPGLVEAYGALHKVEVRPDTPPERDFTAYVRSLGTFDPEIITKGTMAYAIVFPNGFKAVLVGSAGPVTEGVRELAGKIGPVDVAIIAYQPHAVAERQIEDTWPFIELFKPKLYLPAHHDSSFGTWLDLGLEPLFSKLRDERPETKFLAPLYRSPICVATSGPDRGKVVSFKY
;
A
#
# COMPACT_ATOMS: atom_id res chain seq x y z
N MET A 1 13.10 -34.31 91.48
CA MET A 1 13.54 -34.54 90.13
C MET A 1 12.50 -34.01 89.13
N VAL A 2 12.71 -32.84 88.56
CA VAL A 2 11.74 -32.14 87.69
C VAL A 2 12.39 -32.15 86.28
N ARG A 3 11.80 -32.89 85.29
CA ARG A 3 12.20 -32.88 83.91
C ARG A 3 11.53 -31.74 83.18
N ARG A 4 12.33 -30.75 82.74
CA ARG A 4 11.87 -29.67 81.80
C ARG A 4 11.87 -30.23 80.40
N ARG A 5 10.71 -30.15 79.69
CA ARG A 5 10.58 -30.39 78.28
C ARG A 5 10.81 -29.08 77.54
N LEU A 6 11.81 -29.06 76.64
CA LEU A 6 11.95 -27.99 75.66
C LEU A 6 10.96 -28.22 74.52
N VAL A 7 10.20 -27.21 74.23
CA VAL A 7 9.37 -27.15 73.00
C VAL A 7 10.12 -26.30 71.97
N ALA A 8 10.56 -26.93 70.89
CA ALA A 8 11.16 -26.27 69.74
C ALA A 8 10.05 -25.71 68.85
N LEU A 9 9.93 -24.36 68.68
CA LEU A 9 9.12 -23.72 67.65
C LEU A 9 9.88 -23.74 66.33
N CYS A 10 9.38 -24.47 65.34
CA CYS A 10 9.80 -24.36 63.93
C CYS A 10 8.99 -23.23 63.29
N SER A 11 9.61 -22.08 63.00
CA SER A 11 9.03 -21.03 62.18
C SER A 11 9.27 -21.37 60.72
N ALA A 12 8.19 -21.78 60.01
CA ALA A 12 8.21 -21.96 58.56
C ALA A 12 8.04 -20.58 57.90
N LEU A 13 9.12 -20.09 57.29
CA LEU A 13 9.07 -18.96 56.36
C LEU A 13 8.48 -19.41 55.02
N LEU A 14 7.23 -19.05 54.73
CA LEU A 14 6.67 -19.14 53.38
C LEU A 14 7.26 -18.02 52.50
N GLY A 15 8.22 -18.40 51.64
CA GLY A 15 8.72 -17.55 50.59
C GLY A 15 7.68 -17.50 49.47
N VAL A 16 6.95 -16.38 49.34
CA VAL A 16 6.12 -16.10 48.16
C VAL A 16 7.06 -15.74 47.00
N ALA A 17 7.31 -16.69 46.09
CA ALA A 17 7.96 -16.41 44.84
C ALA A 17 6.97 -15.63 43.94
N LEU A 18 7.17 -14.33 43.80
CA LEU A 18 6.56 -13.52 42.75
C LEU A 18 7.12 -13.99 41.42
N ALA A 19 6.39 -14.87 40.74
CA ALA A 19 6.64 -15.17 39.33
C ALA A 19 6.27 -13.93 38.52
N GLY A 20 7.24 -13.08 38.27
CA GLY A 20 7.11 -12.01 37.29
C GLY A 20 6.84 -12.68 35.91
N THR A 21 5.63 -12.49 35.39
CA THR A 21 5.36 -12.80 34.00
C THR A 21 6.24 -11.88 33.16
N ALA A 22 7.32 -12.42 32.62
CA ALA A 22 8.07 -11.75 31.56
C ALA A 22 7.08 -11.59 30.39
N HIS A 23 6.51 -10.41 30.22
CA HIS A 23 5.86 -10.04 28.99
C HIS A 23 6.97 -10.07 27.94
N ALA A 24 6.89 -11.00 26.98
CA ALA A 24 7.69 -10.92 25.78
C ALA A 24 7.39 -9.54 25.19
N ALA A 25 8.43 -8.75 24.94
CA ALA A 25 8.27 -7.45 24.29
C ALA A 25 7.54 -7.71 22.98
N GLU A 26 6.49 -6.93 22.71
CA GLU A 26 5.82 -7.02 21.42
C GLU A 26 6.84 -6.73 20.30
N PRO A 27 6.80 -7.52 19.19
CA PRO A 27 7.76 -7.34 18.12
C PRO A 27 7.64 -5.91 17.59
N ASP A 28 8.79 -5.25 17.36
CA ASP A 28 8.85 -3.93 16.78
C ASP A 28 8.20 -3.96 15.37
N ALA A 29 7.34 -2.99 15.09
CA ALA A 29 6.69 -2.84 13.80
C ALA A 29 7.71 -2.69 12.65
N CYS A 30 8.87 -2.12 12.91
CA CYS A 30 9.96 -1.94 11.97
C CYS A 30 10.78 -3.23 11.73
N ASP A 31 10.56 -4.26 12.53
CA ASP A 31 11.25 -5.53 12.43
C ASP A 31 10.38 -6.66 11.88
N SER A 32 9.08 -6.40 11.72
CA SER A 32 8.10 -7.42 11.34
C SER A 32 7.74 -7.38 9.85
N TYR A 33 7.84 -8.53 9.20
CA TYR A 33 7.32 -8.76 7.85
C TYR A 33 5.81 -9.10 7.83
N VAL A 34 5.18 -9.20 8.99
CA VAL A 34 3.72 -9.40 9.07
C VAL A 34 3.04 -8.04 8.92
N PRO A 35 2.25 -7.82 7.85
CA PRO A 35 1.54 -6.57 7.67
C PRO A 35 0.53 -6.28 8.79
N ALA A 36 0.37 -5.00 9.12
CA ALA A 36 -0.57 -4.57 10.15
C ALA A 36 -2.03 -4.90 9.77
N ILE A 37 -2.36 -4.87 8.47
CA ILE A 37 -3.69 -5.23 7.97
C ILE A 37 -4.11 -6.68 8.29
N VAL A 38 -3.16 -7.59 8.51
CA VAL A 38 -3.40 -9.00 8.91
C VAL A 38 -3.01 -9.28 10.35
N GLY A 39 -2.94 -8.26 11.19
CA GLY A 39 -2.68 -8.40 12.63
C GLY A 39 -1.21 -8.29 13.03
N GLY A 40 -0.32 -7.90 12.12
CA GLY A 40 1.07 -7.56 12.45
C GLY A 40 1.19 -6.35 13.38
N PRO A 41 2.37 -6.12 13.97
CA PRO A 41 2.60 -5.01 14.88
C PRO A 41 2.50 -3.65 14.17
N MET A 42 2.05 -2.65 14.91
CA MET A 42 1.91 -1.26 14.46
C MET A 42 2.75 -0.34 15.35
N PRO A 43 3.21 0.80 14.82
CA PRO A 43 3.80 1.83 15.67
C PRO A 43 2.82 2.24 16.77
N PRO A 44 3.25 2.35 18.02
CA PRO A 44 2.38 2.78 19.10
C PRO A 44 1.95 4.26 18.93
N PRO A 45 0.90 4.73 19.65
CA PRO A 45 0.34 6.07 19.49
C PRO A 45 1.34 7.22 19.69
N GLU A 46 2.36 7.02 20.52
CA GLU A 46 3.41 8.00 20.79
C GLU A 46 4.54 8.00 19.75
N SER A 47 4.56 7.04 18.84
CA SER A 47 5.62 6.91 17.84
C SER A 47 5.61 8.05 16.82
N ASP A 48 6.79 8.57 16.52
CA ASP A 48 7.05 9.50 15.41
C ASP A 48 7.50 8.78 14.13
N THR A 49 7.08 7.54 13.96
CA THR A 49 7.43 6.71 12.81
C THR A 49 6.16 6.20 12.12
N VAL A 50 6.14 6.27 10.79
CA VAL A 50 5.19 5.52 9.97
C VAL A 50 5.89 4.28 9.41
N VAL A 51 5.22 3.15 9.44
CA VAL A 51 5.67 1.93 8.76
C VAL A 51 4.91 1.79 7.45
N ILE A 52 5.64 1.81 6.36
CA ILE A 52 5.12 1.65 5.01
C ILE A 52 5.52 0.26 4.52
N ARG A 53 4.58 -0.50 3.96
CA ARG A 53 4.85 -1.80 3.32
C ARG A 53 4.24 -1.85 1.94
N TRP A 54 5.06 -2.24 0.97
CA TRP A 54 4.58 -2.64 -0.34
C TRP A 54 4.03 -4.06 -0.27
N LEU A 55 2.79 -4.24 -0.72
CA LEU A 55 2.11 -5.52 -0.64
C LEU A 55 2.05 -6.25 -1.98
N ALA A 56 1.90 -5.53 -3.07
CA ALA A 56 2.04 -5.96 -4.48
C ALA A 56 1.47 -4.86 -5.38
N ASN A 57 1.82 -4.82 -6.65
CA ASN A 57 1.32 -3.82 -7.60
C ASN A 57 1.37 -2.40 -7.01
N ALA A 58 0.21 -1.75 -6.90
CA ALA A 58 0.07 -0.47 -6.23
C ALA A 58 -0.43 -0.59 -4.78
N ASN A 59 -0.59 -1.82 -4.25
CA ASN A 59 -1.08 -1.99 -2.89
C ASN A 59 0.00 -1.62 -1.87
N TYR A 60 -0.31 -0.65 -1.05
CA TYR A 60 0.54 -0.21 0.06
C TYR A 60 -0.25 -0.12 1.34
N GLU A 61 0.37 -0.49 2.46
CA GLU A 61 -0.14 -0.16 3.79
C GLU A 61 0.69 0.95 4.43
N PHE A 62 0.01 1.82 5.16
CA PHE A 62 0.60 2.82 6.05
C PHE A 62 0.14 2.55 7.46
N ALA A 63 1.02 2.07 8.31
CA ALA A 63 0.73 1.89 9.73
C ALA A 63 1.31 3.06 10.54
N TYR A 64 0.45 3.81 11.20
CA TYR A 64 0.79 5.01 11.96
C TYR A 64 -0.07 5.14 13.21
N LYS A 65 0.57 5.26 14.39
CA LYS A 65 -0.10 5.50 15.66
C LYS A 65 -1.28 4.57 15.94
N GLY A 66 -1.09 3.28 15.75
CA GLY A 66 -2.11 2.26 15.96
C GLY A 66 -3.21 2.18 14.89
N LYS A 67 -3.12 2.97 13.81
CA LYS A 67 -4.04 2.96 12.67
C LYS A 67 -3.35 2.47 11.41
N VAL A 68 -4.14 1.89 10.51
CA VAL A 68 -3.65 1.38 9.24
C VAL A 68 -4.50 1.94 8.09
N TYR A 69 -3.84 2.52 7.12
CA TYR A 69 -4.44 3.02 5.89
C TYR A 69 -3.99 2.12 4.74
N LEU A 70 -4.94 1.72 3.91
CA LEU A 70 -4.69 0.82 2.80
C LEU A 70 -4.88 1.54 1.46
N PHE A 71 -3.94 1.35 0.56
CA PHE A 71 -4.02 1.83 -0.81
C PHE A 71 -4.15 0.65 -1.75
N ASP A 72 -5.24 0.63 -2.55
CA ASP A 72 -5.69 -0.46 -3.42
C ASP A 72 -5.95 -1.80 -2.70
N ALA A 73 -6.55 -2.76 -3.40
CA ALA A 73 -6.94 -4.05 -2.83
C ALA A 73 -6.90 -5.18 -3.87
N TYR A 74 -5.70 -5.70 -4.10
CA TYR A 74 -5.44 -6.86 -4.96
C TYR A 74 -4.44 -7.80 -4.30
N PHE A 75 -4.92 -8.84 -3.61
CA PHE A 75 -4.13 -9.73 -2.76
C PHE A 75 -4.21 -11.19 -3.18
N ASP A 76 -5.39 -11.66 -3.60
CA ASP A 76 -5.62 -13.03 -4.09
C ASP A 76 -5.23 -13.12 -5.57
N ARG A 77 -3.93 -12.98 -5.81
CA ARG A 77 -3.30 -12.91 -7.12
C ARG A 77 -3.29 -14.29 -7.80
N VAL A 78 -3.04 -14.30 -9.11
CA VAL A 78 -2.87 -15.54 -9.88
C VAL A 78 -1.76 -16.42 -9.30
N SER A 79 -1.88 -17.74 -9.48
CA SER A 79 -1.02 -18.75 -8.86
C SER A 79 0.47 -18.61 -9.20
N ARG A 80 0.80 -18.02 -10.32
CA ARG A 80 2.18 -17.76 -10.77
C ARG A 80 2.80 -16.48 -10.21
N SER A 81 2.00 -15.64 -9.55
CA SER A 81 2.50 -14.45 -8.86
C SER A 81 3.30 -14.83 -7.63
N HIS A 82 4.23 -13.97 -7.24
CA HIS A 82 4.94 -14.12 -5.97
C HIS A 82 3.94 -14.18 -4.80
N PRO A 83 3.98 -15.20 -3.94
CA PRO A 83 3.03 -15.34 -2.84
C PRO A 83 3.23 -14.27 -1.79
N LEU A 84 2.13 -13.63 -1.37
CA LEU A 84 2.17 -12.60 -0.32
C LEU A 84 2.24 -13.18 1.10
N GLY A 85 2.05 -14.50 1.26
CA GLY A 85 2.03 -15.15 2.56
C GLY A 85 0.74 -14.91 3.37
N PHE A 86 -0.24 -14.24 2.77
CA PHE A 86 -1.59 -14.07 3.31
C PHE A 86 -2.61 -13.95 2.17
N LYS A 87 -3.89 -14.01 2.51
CA LYS A 87 -5.03 -13.88 1.60
C LYS A 87 -5.91 -12.70 1.99
N ALA A 88 -6.70 -12.19 1.04
CA ALA A 88 -7.68 -11.14 1.29
C ALA A 88 -8.60 -11.46 2.49
N ALA A 89 -8.96 -12.74 2.65
CA ALA A 89 -9.75 -13.21 3.77
C ALA A 89 -9.11 -13.05 5.17
N GLN A 90 -7.84 -12.77 5.26
CA GLN A 90 -7.11 -12.57 6.52
C GLN A 90 -6.94 -11.08 6.88
N ILE A 91 -7.35 -10.18 5.99
CA ILE A 91 -7.25 -8.74 6.23
C ILE A 91 -8.35 -8.33 7.21
N SER A 92 -7.96 -7.86 8.37
CA SER A 92 -8.87 -7.58 9.49
C SER A 92 -8.84 -6.13 9.98
N LYS A 93 -7.90 -5.33 9.49
CA LYS A 93 -7.71 -3.93 9.94
C LYS A 93 -7.51 -3.00 8.76
N ALA A 94 -8.30 -1.94 8.71
CA ALA A 94 -8.05 -0.74 7.92
C ALA A 94 -8.86 0.42 8.52
N GLU A 95 -8.31 1.61 8.62
CA GLU A 95 -9.02 2.84 8.97
C GLU A 95 -9.76 3.39 7.74
N ALA A 96 -9.15 3.29 6.58
CA ALA A 96 -9.72 3.65 5.29
C ALA A 96 -8.99 2.88 4.16
N ILE A 97 -9.70 2.67 3.05
CA ILE A 97 -9.17 2.02 1.84
C ILE A 97 -9.31 3.00 0.68
N PHE A 98 -8.20 3.46 0.14
CA PHE A 98 -8.15 4.36 -1.00
C PHE A 98 -7.90 3.56 -2.26
N VAL A 99 -8.85 3.57 -3.19
CA VAL A 99 -8.74 2.83 -4.45
C VAL A 99 -8.40 3.79 -5.57
N SER A 100 -7.24 3.58 -6.19
CA SER A 100 -6.74 4.46 -7.26
C SER A 100 -7.65 4.43 -8.49
N HIS A 101 -8.09 3.25 -8.92
CA HIS A 101 -9.01 3.07 -10.04
C HIS A 101 -9.60 1.64 -10.08
N ALA A 102 -10.53 1.40 -11.00
CA ALA A 102 -11.32 0.17 -11.05
C ALA A 102 -10.71 -0.97 -11.88
N HIS A 103 -9.42 -0.93 -12.23
CA HIS A 103 -8.79 -2.10 -12.85
C HIS A 103 -8.66 -3.25 -11.85
N PHE A 104 -8.72 -4.48 -12.37
CA PHE A 104 -8.76 -5.70 -11.55
C PHE A 104 -7.61 -5.77 -10.53
N ASP A 105 -6.44 -5.36 -10.94
CA ASP A 105 -5.21 -5.42 -10.14
C ASP A 105 -5.09 -4.29 -9.09
N HIS A 106 -6.15 -3.51 -8.92
CA HIS A 106 -6.30 -2.48 -7.89
C HIS A 106 -7.51 -2.70 -6.99
N ILE A 107 -8.55 -3.47 -7.44
CA ILE A 107 -9.84 -3.50 -6.76
C ILE A 107 -10.40 -4.91 -6.52
N SER A 108 -9.82 -5.95 -7.09
CA SER A 108 -10.42 -7.29 -7.10
C SER A 108 -10.88 -7.81 -5.73
N ASP A 109 -10.16 -7.51 -4.68
CA ASP A 109 -10.43 -8.03 -3.34
C ASP A 109 -11.13 -7.02 -2.42
N ILE A 110 -11.60 -5.91 -2.97
CA ILE A 110 -12.22 -4.83 -2.18
C ILE A 110 -13.46 -5.28 -1.41
N GLY A 111 -14.26 -6.19 -1.97
CA GLY A 111 -15.48 -6.68 -1.35
C GLY A 111 -15.23 -7.40 -0.02
N PRO A 112 -14.45 -8.50 0.02
CA PRO A 112 -14.12 -9.17 1.28
C PRO A 112 -13.34 -8.25 2.24
N VAL A 113 -12.40 -7.45 1.76
CA VAL A 113 -11.61 -6.56 2.62
C VAL A 113 -12.50 -5.51 3.29
N ALA A 114 -13.38 -4.84 2.54
CA ALA A 114 -14.32 -3.85 3.11
C ALA A 114 -15.24 -4.48 4.17
N ARG A 115 -15.82 -5.65 3.88
CA ARG A 115 -16.71 -6.35 4.84
C ARG A 115 -16.01 -6.72 6.14
N GLN A 116 -14.77 -7.18 6.07
CA GLN A 116 -14.03 -7.65 7.24
C GLN A 116 -13.50 -6.51 8.10
N THR A 117 -13.01 -5.46 7.46
CA THR A 117 -12.43 -4.31 8.16
C THR A 117 -13.48 -3.32 8.65
N GLY A 118 -14.65 -3.26 8.02
CA GLY A 118 -15.63 -2.20 8.24
C GLY A 118 -15.21 -0.84 7.70
N ALA A 119 -14.04 -0.75 7.06
CA ALA A 119 -13.45 0.50 6.59
C ALA A 119 -14.24 1.14 5.44
N PRO A 120 -14.27 2.47 5.34
CA PRO A 120 -14.75 3.16 4.15
C PRO A 120 -13.86 2.87 2.95
N VAL A 121 -14.49 2.72 1.78
CA VAL A 121 -13.86 2.54 0.48
C VAL A 121 -14.02 3.82 -0.32
N ILE A 122 -12.91 4.48 -0.61
CA ILE A 122 -12.87 5.79 -1.26
C ILE A 122 -12.40 5.60 -2.71
N GLY A 123 -13.16 6.13 -3.67
CA GLY A 123 -12.80 6.07 -5.09
C GLY A 123 -13.74 6.84 -6.00
N ALA A 124 -13.40 6.92 -7.28
CA ALA A 124 -14.25 7.54 -8.30
C ALA A 124 -15.60 6.82 -8.44
N ALA A 125 -16.57 7.44 -9.11
CA ALA A 125 -17.90 6.86 -9.30
C ALA A 125 -17.87 5.46 -9.93
N ILE A 126 -17.02 5.24 -10.94
CA ILE A 126 -16.86 3.92 -11.57
C ILE A 126 -16.20 2.91 -10.62
N THR A 127 -15.26 3.36 -9.79
CA THR A 127 -14.63 2.56 -8.74
C THR A 127 -15.65 2.17 -7.67
N ALA A 128 -16.48 3.12 -7.24
CA ALA A 128 -17.58 2.90 -6.29
C ALA A 128 -18.56 1.83 -6.79
N ALA A 129 -19.03 1.97 -8.04
CA ALA A 129 -19.94 1.00 -8.67
C ALA A 129 -19.29 -0.39 -8.78
N THR A 130 -18.02 -0.46 -9.14
CA THR A 130 -17.26 -1.71 -9.23
C THR A 130 -17.08 -2.34 -7.84
N ALA A 131 -16.76 -1.56 -6.82
CA ALA A 131 -16.62 -2.05 -5.45
C ALA A 131 -17.92 -2.68 -4.93
N ILE A 132 -19.08 -2.06 -5.18
CA ILE A 132 -20.41 -2.60 -4.84
C ILE A 132 -20.65 -3.92 -5.58
N LYS A 133 -20.36 -3.96 -6.88
CA LYS A 133 -20.46 -5.18 -7.70
C LYS A 133 -19.61 -6.32 -7.15
N LEU A 134 -18.44 -5.99 -6.58
CA LEU A 134 -17.53 -6.95 -5.92
C LEU A 134 -17.95 -7.29 -4.48
N GLY A 135 -19.06 -6.72 -4.00
CA GLY A 135 -19.66 -7.05 -2.71
C GLY A 135 -19.17 -6.19 -1.54
N ALA A 136 -18.59 -5.03 -1.81
CA ALA A 136 -18.39 -4.02 -0.76
C ALA A 136 -19.75 -3.47 -0.32
N PRO A 137 -20.01 -3.30 0.99
CA PRO A 137 -21.26 -2.73 1.47
C PRO A 137 -21.43 -1.28 1.02
N GLU A 138 -22.58 -0.93 0.44
CA GLU A 138 -22.86 0.45 -0.05
C GLU A 138 -22.62 1.51 1.01
N ARG A 139 -22.97 1.23 2.27
CA ARG A 139 -22.75 2.17 3.39
C ARG A 139 -21.29 2.51 3.67
N GLN A 140 -20.36 1.75 3.12
CA GLN A 140 -18.92 1.99 3.26
C GLN A 140 -18.33 2.75 2.06
N ILE A 141 -19.12 2.97 1.01
CA ILE A 141 -18.63 3.62 -0.21
C ILE A 141 -18.65 5.13 -0.06
N VAL A 142 -17.50 5.74 -0.34
CA VAL A 142 -17.29 7.18 -0.41
C VAL A 142 -16.84 7.55 -1.81
N THR A 143 -17.76 8.13 -2.58
CA THR A 143 -17.50 8.55 -3.96
C THR A 143 -16.84 9.92 -3.98
N VAL A 144 -15.73 10.05 -4.70
CA VAL A 144 -14.96 11.28 -4.88
C VAL A 144 -14.82 11.64 -6.36
N LYS A 145 -14.51 12.91 -6.64
CA LYS A 145 -14.33 13.44 -8.00
C LYS A 145 -12.98 14.12 -8.22
N GLY A 146 -12.23 14.33 -7.15
CA GLY A 146 -11.03 15.17 -7.09
C GLY A 146 -11.34 16.55 -6.50
N GLY A 147 -10.43 17.05 -5.67
CA GLY A 147 -10.55 18.30 -4.93
C GLY A 147 -11.11 18.17 -3.52
N GLU A 148 -11.57 16.98 -3.11
CA GLU A 148 -12.07 16.76 -1.76
C GLU A 148 -10.94 16.66 -0.73
N THR A 149 -11.26 17.14 0.48
CA THR A 149 -10.50 16.92 1.70
C THR A 149 -11.33 16.07 2.64
N LEU A 150 -10.82 14.89 2.98
CA LEU A 150 -11.48 13.91 3.85
C LEU A 150 -10.64 13.72 5.12
N HIS A 151 -11.26 13.19 6.18
CA HIS A 151 -10.59 12.92 7.44
C HIS A 151 -10.89 11.50 7.91
N TYR A 152 -9.84 10.73 8.13
CA TYR A 152 -9.92 9.37 8.66
C TYR A 152 -8.88 9.19 9.77
N GLY A 153 -9.37 8.89 10.97
CA GLY A 153 -8.51 8.89 12.13
C GLY A 153 -7.81 10.22 12.31
N ASP A 154 -6.49 10.22 12.40
CA ASP A 154 -5.67 11.43 12.51
C ASP A 154 -5.20 11.98 11.17
N ALA A 155 -5.50 11.29 10.06
CA ALA A 155 -5.05 11.67 8.74
C ALA A 155 -6.04 12.60 8.03
N THR A 156 -5.52 13.62 7.37
CA THR A 156 -6.21 14.38 6.34
C THR A 156 -5.84 13.79 4.99
N ILE A 157 -6.86 13.51 4.19
CA ILE A 157 -6.73 12.93 2.85
C ILE A 157 -7.14 13.96 1.82
N GLU A 158 -6.20 14.33 0.98
CA GLU A 158 -6.47 15.19 -0.15
C GLU A 158 -6.62 14.33 -1.41
N VAL A 159 -7.66 14.58 -2.18
CA VAL A 159 -8.01 13.79 -3.36
C VAL A 159 -7.80 14.61 -4.62
N ALA A 160 -7.20 14.03 -5.64
CA ALA A 160 -7.09 14.66 -6.96
C ALA A 160 -7.57 13.71 -8.06
N LEU A 161 -8.28 14.27 -9.05
CA LEU A 161 -8.54 13.57 -10.29
C LEU A 161 -7.20 13.43 -11.05
N ALA A 162 -6.77 12.20 -11.25
CA ALA A 162 -5.61 11.84 -12.05
C ALA A 162 -6.04 11.27 -13.41
N GLN A 163 -5.08 10.92 -14.23
CA GLN A 163 -5.31 10.20 -15.47
C GLN A 163 -4.51 8.90 -15.46
N HIS A 164 -5.14 7.83 -15.90
CA HIS A 164 -4.45 6.54 -16.08
C HIS A 164 -3.44 6.64 -17.22
N SER A 165 -2.34 5.91 -17.11
CA SER A 165 -1.39 5.77 -18.21
C SER A 165 -2.08 5.20 -19.45
N THR A 166 -1.59 5.60 -20.62
CA THR A 166 -2.10 5.10 -21.89
C THR A 166 -1.16 4.03 -22.44
N ILE A 167 -1.73 2.87 -22.81
CA ILE A 167 -0.97 1.84 -23.50
C ILE A 167 -0.88 2.24 -24.98
N PRO A 168 0.32 2.38 -25.55
CA PRO A 168 0.46 2.64 -26.97
C PRO A 168 -0.24 1.57 -27.82
N PRO A 169 -0.96 1.93 -28.90
CA PRO A 169 -1.77 0.97 -29.69
C PRO A 169 -1.04 -0.29 -30.12
N GLY A 170 0.21 -0.20 -30.56
CA GLY A 170 1.01 -1.36 -30.97
C GLY A 170 1.42 -2.29 -29.81
N LEU A 171 1.39 -1.79 -28.59
CA LEU A 171 1.74 -2.58 -27.41
C LEU A 171 0.61 -3.53 -26.99
N VAL A 172 -0.65 -3.15 -27.21
CA VAL A 172 -1.81 -4.02 -26.94
C VAL A 172 -1.75 -5.30 -27.75
N GLU A 173 -1.35 -5.19 -29.04
CA GLU A 173 -1.17 -6.36 -29.91
C GLU A 173 0.05 -7.19 -29.49
N ALA A 174 1.16 -6.55 -29.15
CA ALA A 174 2.36 -7.22 -28.64
C ALA A 174 2.08 -7.96 -27.33
N TYR A 175 1.35 -7.34 -26.40
CA TYR A 175 0.89 -8.01 -25.18
C TYR A 175 -0.02 -9.20 -25.47
N GLY A 176 -0.98 -9.04 -26.38
CA GLY A 176 -1.85 -10.12 -26.81
C GLY A 176 -1.07 -11.27 -27.47
N ALA A 177 -0.01 -10.97 -28.21
CA ALA A 177 0.87 -11.97 -28.83
C ALA A 177 1.76 -12.68 -27.81
N LEU A 178 2.36 -11.94 -26.88
CA LEU A 178 3.18 -12.48 -25.79
C LEU A 178 2.35 -13.36 -24.85
N HIS A 179 1.15 -12.96 -24.50
CA HIS A 179 0.22 -13.79 -23.74
C HIS A 179 -0.19 -15.08 -24.47
N LYS A 180 -0.18 -15.09 -25.81
CA LYS A 180 -0.45 -16.30 -26.60
C LYS A 180 0.73 -17.27 -26.65
N VAL A 181 1.95 -16.77 -26.53
CA VAL A 181 3.17 -17.58 -26.72
C VAL A 181 3.56 -18.33 -25.43
N GLU A 182 3.24 -17.80 -24.25
CA GLU A 182 3.62 -18.40 -22.97
C GLU A 182 2.48 -19.02 -22.18
N VAL A 183 1.27 -18.98 -22.68
CA VAL A 183 0.16 -19.64 -21.99
C VAL A 183 0.37 -21.14 -22.10
N ARG A 184 1.03 -21.71 -21.07
CA ARG A 184 0.77 -23.09 -20.68
C ARG A 184 -0.74 -23.26 -20.73
N PRO A 185 -1.28 -24.40 -21.21
CA PRO A 185 -2.72 -24.58 -21.27
C PRO A 185 -3.31 -24.07 -19.95
N ASP A 186 -4.15 -23.02 -20.06
CA ASP A 186 -4.72 -22.34 -18.89
C ASP A 186 -5.15 -23.39 -17.89
N THR A 187 -4.55 -23.37 -16.71
CA THR A 187 -5.10 -24.12 -15.60
C THR A 187 -6.52 -23.62 -15.34
N PRO A 188 -7.48 -24.46 -14.91
CA PRO A 188 -8.83 -24.00 -14.64
C PRO A 188 -8.92 -22.72 -13.81
N PRO A 189 -8.14 -22.53 -12.72
CA PRO A 189 -8.10 -21.28 -11.97
C PRO A 189 -7.70 -20.05 -12.80
N GLU A 190 -6.80 -20.19 -13.77
CA GLU A 190 -6.37 -19.08 -14.63
C GLU A 190 -7.42 -18.70 -15.68
N ARG A 191 -8.16 -19.68 -16.21
CA ARG A 191 -9.32 -19.41 -17.07
C ARG A 191 -10.40 -18.64 -16.32
N ASP A 192 -10.71 -19.09 -15.12
CA ASP A 192 -11.70 -18.43 -14.27
C ASP A 192 -11.26 -17.00 -13.95
N PHE A 193 -9.98 -16.78 -13.66
CA PHE A 193 -9.43 -15.44 -13.41
C PHE A 193 -9.51 -14.55 -14.66
N THR A 194 -9.20 -15.05 -15.84
CA THR A 194 -9.30 -14.30 -17.10
C THR A 194 -10.76 -13.89 -17.38
N ALA A 195 -11.71 -14.79 -17.17
CA ALA A 195 -13.13 -14.50 -17.29
C ALA A 195 -13.57 -13.43 -16.28
N TYR A 196 -13.07 -13.53 -15.05
CA TYR A 196 -13.31 -12.57 -13.98
C TYR A 196 -12.79 -11.18 -14.35
N VAL A 197 -11.53 -11.06 -14.78
CA VAL A 197 -10.93 -9.79 -15.22
C VAL A 197 -11.77 -9.13 -16.30
N ARG A 198 -12.20 -9.89 -17.31
CA ARG A 198 -13.08 -9.39 -18.38
C ARG A 198 -14.43 -8.92 -17.83
N SER A 199 -14.98 -9.62 -16.85
CA SER A 199 -16.28 -9.28 -16.25
C SER A 199 -16.29 -7.98 -15.48
N LEU A 200 -15.13 -7.47 -15.06
CA LEU A 200 -14.99 -6.21 -14.33
C LEU A 200 -14.99 -4.96 -15.22
N GLY A 201 -14.94 -5.13 -16.54
CA GLY A 201 -14.89 -3.99 -17.45
C GLY A 201 -13.55 -3.27 -17.45
N THR A 202 -12.46 -3.99 -17.22
CA THR A 202 -11.07 -3.46 -17.11
C THR A 202 -10.65 -2.54 -18.27
N PHE A 203 -11.30 -2.63 -19.43
CA PHE A 203 -11.01 -1.81 -20.61
C PHE A 203 -12.01 -0.65 -20.80
N ASP A 204 -12.79 -0.30 -19.79
CA ASP A 204 -13.70 0.82 -19.84
C ASP A 204 -12.92 2.15 -19.98
N PRO A 205 -13.14 2.94 -21.07
CA PRO A 205 -12.46 4.22 -21.27
C PRO A 205 -12.70 5.23 -20.13
N GLU A 206 -13.79 5.12 -19.39
CA GLU A 206 -14.08 6.02 -18.27
C GLU A 206 -13.09 5.82 -17.11
N ILE A 207 -12.56 4.60 -16.92
CA ILE A 207 -11.52 4.35 -15.92
C ILE A 207 -10.30 5.22 -16.22
N ILE A 208 -9.91 5.30 -17.49
CA ILE A 208 -8.72 6.04 -17.92
C ILE A 208 -8.85 7.54 -17.68
N THR A 209 -10.02 8.11 -18.03
CA THR A 209 -10.19 9.57 -18.12
C THR A 209 -10.86 10.21 -16.92
N LYS A 210 -11.69 9.47 -16.19
CA LYS A 210 -12.54 9.98 -15.11
C LYS A 210 -12.51 9.12 -13.85
N GLY A 211 -11.94 7.94 -13.93
CA GLY A 211 -11.99 6.92 -12.87
C GLY A 211 -10.71 6.77 -12.06
N THR A 212 -9.66 7.52 -12.39
CA THR A 212 -8.36 7.40 -11.71
C THR A 212 -8.15 8.54 -10.74
N MET A 213 -7.82 8.20 -9.49
CA MET A 213 -7.57 9.15 -8.41
C MET A 213 -6.13 9.06 -7.91
N ALA A 214 -5.56 10.20 -7.56
CA ALA A 214 -4.37 10.31 -6.73
C ALA A 214 -4.80 10.80 -5.34
N TYR A 215 -4.07 10.35 -4.32
CA TYR A 215 -4.35 10.69 -2.93
C TYR A 215 -3.10 11.23 -2.25
N ALA A 216 -3.27 12.20 -1.36
CA ALA A 216 -2.22 12.55 -0.42
C ALA A 216 -2.71 12.28 1.00
N ILE A 217 -1.89 11.61 1.80
CA ILE A 217 -2.10 11.41 3.23
C ILE A 217 -1.25 12.45 3.95
N VAL A 218 -1.88 13.27 4.78
CA VAL A 218 -1.23 14.31 5.58
C VAL A 218 -1.52 14.03 7.05
N PHE A 219 -0.48 13.80 7.85
CA PHE A 219 -0.61 13.62 9.29
C PHE A 219 -0.49 14.95 10.04
N PRO A 220 -1.04 15.07 11.27
CA PRO A 220 -1.04 16.32 12.04
C PRO A 220 0.34 16.91 12.33
N ASN A 221 1.38 16.08 12.36
CA ASN A 221 2.77 16.50 12.52
C ASN A 221 3.41 17.07 11.24
N GLY A 222 2.63 17.19 10.17
CA GLY A 222 3.05 17.73 8.89
C GLY A 222 3.74 16.73 7.94
N PHE A 223 3.84 15.45 8.31
CA PHE A 223 4.29 14.40 7.38
C PHE A 223 3.28 14.24 6.24
N LYS A 224 3.78 14.10 5.02
CA LYS A 224 2.98 14.01 3.80
C LYS A 224 3.45 12.87 2.92
N ALA A 225 2.51 12.04 2.47
CA ALA A 225 2.76 11.05 1.44
C ALA A 225 1.75 11.22 0.30
N VAL A 226 2.22 11.08 -0.95
CA VAL A 226 1.35 11.05 -2.13
C VAL A 226 1.37 9.66 -2.74
N LEU A 227 0.19 9.22 -3.23
CA LEU A 227 -0.04 7.89 -3.80
C LEU A 227 -0.67 8.05 -5.19
N VAL A 228 0.01 7.53 -6.20
CA VAL A 228 -0.39 7.57 -7.61
C VAL A 228 -0.31 6.14 -8.15
N GLY A 229 -1.44 5.44 -8.18
CA GLY A 229 -1.52 4.02 -8.57
C GLY A 229 -1.39 3.76 -10.07
N SER A 230 -1.53 4.81 -10.88
CA SER A 230 -1.25 4.78 -12.33
C SER A 230 -0.72 6.13 -12.77
N ALA A 231 0.47 6.16 -13.34
CA ALA A 231 1.13 7.37 -13.80
C ALA A 231 0.81 7.61 -15.29
N GLY A 232 -0.17 8.47 -15.52
CA GLY A 232 -0.49 9.02 -16.84
C GLY A 232 -0.06 10.49 -16.95
N PRO A 233 -0.54 11.23 -17.93
CA PRO A 233 -0.32 12.67 -18.01
C PRO A 233 -0.74 13.38 -16.74
N VAL A 234 0.11 14.29 -16.24
CA VAL A 234 -0.22 15.09 -15.05
C VAL A 234 -1.41 16.01 -15.35
N THR A 235 -2.51 15.78 -14.65
CA THR A 235 -3.75 16.57 -14.78
C THR A 235 -3.68 17.88 -14.02
N GLU A 236 -4.62 18.78 -14.28
CA GLU A 236 -4.76 20.01 -13.48
C GLU A 236 -5.06 19.69 -12.02
N GLY A 237 -5.96 18.74 -11.75
CA GLY A 237 -6.25 18.33 -10.36
C GLY A 237 -5.03 17.85 -9.59
N VAL A 238 -4.10 17.15 -10.24
CA VAL A 238 -2.84 16.74 -9.61
C VAL A 238 -1.90 17.93 -9.38
N ARG A 239 -1.89 18.94 -10.29
CA ARG A 239 -1.12 20.18 -10.08
C ARG A 239 -1.68 20.99 -8.91
N GLU A 240 -3.01 21.11 -8.83
CA GLU A 240 -3.69 21.78 -7.72
C GLU A 240 -3.37 21.08 -6.40
N LEU A 241 -3.42 19.74 -6.37
CA LEU A 241 -3.01 18.97 -5.19
C LEU A 241 -1.58 19.29 -4.79
N ALA A 242 -0.64 19.26 -5.72
CA ALA A 242 0.76 19.58 -5.43
C ALA A 242 0.95 21.01 -4.95
N GLY A 243 0.22 21.97 -5.54
CA GLY A 243 0.20 23.37 -5.07
C GLY A 243 -0.33 23.50 -3.63
N LYS A 244 -1.38 22.74 -3.30
CA LYS A 244 -2.00 22.77 -1.98
C LYS A 244 -1.10 22.18 -0.89
N ILE A 245 -0.48 21.03 -1.14
CA ILE A 245 0.30 20.33 -0.11
C ILE A 245 1.80 20.69 -0.12
N GLY A 246 2.33 21.20 -1.25
CA GLY A 246 3.76 21.45 -1.45
C GLY A 246 4.59 20.16 -1.52
N PRO A 247 5.92 20.25 -1.36
CA PRO A 247 6.80 19.08 -1.37
C PRO A 247 6.40 18.02 -0.34
N VAL A 248 6.56 16.74 -0.69
CA VAL A 248 6.15 15.62 0.15
C VAL A 248 7.35 14.89 0.76
N ASP A 249 7.09 14.20 1.88
CA ASP A 249 8.11 13.36 2.52
C ASP A 249 8.27 12.04 1.76
N VAL A 250 7.16 11.45 1.31
CA VAL A 250 7.15 10.19 0.54
C VAL A 250 6.28 10.33 -0.71
N ALA A 251 6.76 9.86 -1.85
CA ALA A 251 5.94 9.66 -3.04
C ALA A 251 5.94 8.18 -3.43
N ILE A 252 4.75 7.61 -3.52
CA ILE A 252 4.49 6.28 -4.07
C ILE A 252 3.84 6.49 -5.42
N ILE A 253 4.60 6.25 -6.49
CA ILE A 253 4.16 6.53 -7.86
C ILE A 253 4.39 5.30 -8.70
N ALA A 254 3.39 4.93 -9.49
CA ALA A 254 3.46 3.79 -10.38
C ALA A 254 4.60 3.92 -11.39
N TYR A 255 5.36 2.83 -11.52
CA TYR A 255 6.35 2.59 -12.57
C TYR A 255 5.86 1.38 -13.35
N GLN A 256 5.06 1.63 -14.37
CA GLN A 256 4.19 0.61 -14.94
C GLN A 256 4.90 -0.34 -15.91
N PRO A 257 4.67 -1.66 -15.80
CA PRO A 257 5.39 -2.67 -16.56
C PRO A 257 4.97 -2.80 -18.03
N HIS A 258 3.96 -2.08 -18.50
CA HIS A 258 3.44 -2.21 -19.85
C HIS A 258 4.06 -1.25 -20.87
N ALA A 259 5.09 -0.50 -20.49
CA ALA A 259 5.77 0.42 -21.38
C ALA A 259 7.24 0.03 -21.53
N VAL A 260 7.86 0.44 -22.61
CA VAL A 260 9.32 0.41 -22.73
C VAL A 260 9.95 1.35 -21.70
N ALA A 261 11.21 1.11 -21.31
CA ALA A 261 11.85 1.82 -20.21
C ALA A 261 11.78 3.36 -20.32
N GLU A 262 11.96 3.89 -21.54
CA GLU A 262 11.85 5.32 -21.79
C GLU A 262 10.45 5.85 -21.45
N ARG A 263 9.40 5.15 -21.86
CA ARG A 263 8.02 5.53 -21.60
C ARG A 263 7.66 5.48 -20.13
N GLN A 264 8.19 4.53 -19.39
CA GLN A 264 7.97 4.42 -17.94
C GLN A 264 8.56 5.62 -17.20
N ILE A 265 9.74 6.07 -17.62
CA ILE A 265 10.38 7.26 -17.05
C ILE A 265 9.56 8.49 -17.41
N GLU A 266 9.14 8.64 -18.67
CA GLU A 266 8.33 9.76 -19.13
C GLU A 266 7.00 9.88 -18.36
N ASP A 267 6.37 8.78 -18.03
CA ASP A 267 5.11 8.76 -17.29
C ASP A 267 5.31 9.08 -15.79
N THR A 268 6.38 8.54 -15.17
CA THR A 268 6.62 8.67 -13.73
C THR A 268 7.34 9.97 -13.36
N TRP A 269 8.29 10.40 -14.16
CA TRP A 269 9.18 11.53 -13.86
C TRP A 269 8.45 12.86 -13.58
N PRO A 270 7.42 13.26 -14.35
CA PRO A 270 6.71 14.51 -14.09
C PRO A 270 6.07 14.60 -12.70
N PHE A 271 5.65 13.47 -12.13
CA PHE A 271 5.12 13.43 -10.76
C PHE A 271 6.24 13.62 -9.71
N ILE A 272 7.41 13.03 -9.95
CA ILE A 272 8.58 13.22 -9.09
C ILE A 272 9.01 14.71 -9.08
N GLU A 273 9.06 15.33 -10.25
CA GLU A 273 9.38 16.75 -10.36
C GLU A 273 8.34 17.64 -9.69
N LEU A 274 7.07 17.30 -9.81
CA LEU A 274 5.96 18.06 -9.26
C LEU A 274 5.93 17.99 -7.73
N PHE A 275 6.00 16.78 -7.15
CA PHE A 275 5.88 16.56 -5.72
C PHE A 275 7.19 16.67 -4.94
N LYS A 276 8.33 16.66 -5.61
CA LYS A 276 9.68 16.81 -5.02
C LYS A 276 9.86 16.00 -3.74
N PRO A 277 9.67 14.67 -3.80
CA PRO A 277 9.70 13.84 -2.61
C PRO A 277 11.10 13.74 -2.01
N LYS A 278 11.17 13.59 -0.67
CA LYS A 278 12.40 13.16 0.00
C LYS A 278 12.70 11.69 -0.23
N LEU A 279 11.63 10.85 -0.29
CA LEU A 279 11.71 9.42 -0.56
C LEU A 279 10.76 9.05 -1.68
N TYR A 280 11.26 8.39 -2.72
CA TYR A 280 10.48 7.77 -3.77
C TYR A 280 10.40 6.26 -3.54
N LEU A 281 9.19 5.71 -3.62
CA LEU A 281 8.89 4.28 -3.61
C LEU A 281 8.11 3.92 -4.88
N PRO A 282 8.60 2.98 -5.70
CA PRO A 282 7.90 2.57 -6.90
C PRO A 282 6.66 1.74 -6.55
N ALA A 283 5.55 2.01 -7.21
CA ALA A 283 4.40 1.13 -7.25
C ALA A 283 4.29 0.49 -8.63
N HIS A 284 3.54 -0.60 -8.74
CA HIS A 284 3.21 -1.26 -10.00
C HIS A 284 4.43 -1.70 -10.84
N HIS A 285 5.56 -1.95 -10.17
CA HIS A 285 6.80 -2.39 -10.82
C HIS A 285 6.93 -3.91 -10.91
N ASP A 286 5.99 -4.64 -10.34
CA ASP A 286 5.81 -6.08 -10.54
C ASP A 286 4.67 -6.36 -11.53
N SER A 287 4.58 -7.58 -12.01
CA SER A 287 3.53 -7.98 -12.93
C SER A 287 2.21 -8.25 -12.23
N SER A 288 1.14 -7.58 -12.65
CA SER A 288 -0.23 -7.86 -12.22
C SER A 288 -0.67 -9.30 -12.49
N PHE A 289 -0.09 -9.93 -13.49
CA PHE A 289 -0.36 -11.31 -13.89
C PHE A 289 0.65 -12.32 -13.34
N GLY A 290 1.61 -11.88 -12.52
CA GLY A 290 2.64 -12.75 -11.94
C GLY A 290 3.58 -13.33 -12.97
N THR A 291 3.78 -12.65 -14.07
CA THR A 291 4.69 -13.06 -15.11
C THR A 291 5.99 -12.27 -15.04
N TRP A 292 6.95 -12.74 -15.76
CA TRP A 292 8.22 -12.31 -16.23
C TRP A 292 8.43 -10.82 -16.58
N LEU A 293 7.45 -9.96 -16.41
CA LEU A 293 7.50 -8.53 -16.73
C LEU A 293 7.91 -7.66 -15.53
N ASP A 294 8.62 -8.22 -14.56
CA ASP A 294 9.27 -7.41 -13.53
C ASP A 294 10.30 -6.49 -14.21
N LEU A 295 9.94 -5.24 -14.32
CA LEU A 295 10.79 -4.26 -14.96
C LEU A 295 11.86 -3.78 -14.01
N GLY A 296 13.10 -3.80 -14.51
CA GLY A 296 14.20 -3.25 -13.75
C GLY A 296 13.96 -1.78 -13.43
N LEU A 297 14.07 -1.43 -12.15
CA LEU A 297 13.94 -0.05 -11.65
C LEU A 297 15.20 0.79 -11.94
N GLU A 298 16.28 0.16 -12.35
CA GLU A 298 17.60 0.82 -12.49
C GLU A 298 17.61 2.01 -13.46
N PRO A 299 16.89 2.01 -14.60
CA PRO A 299 16.87 3.21 -15.45
C PRO A 299 16.33 4.45 -14.75
N LEU A 300 15.24 4.29 -13.97
CA LEU A 300 14.66 5.38 -13.18
C LEU A 300 15.57 5.77 -12.00
N PHE A 301 16.15 4.79 -11.33
CA PHE A 301 17.04 5.02 -10.19
C PHE A 301 18.34 5.71 -10.62
N SER A 302 18.88 5.40 -11.80
CA SER A 302 20.02 6.12 -12.38
C SER A 302 19.67 7.59 -12.61
N LYS A 303 18.53 7.84 -13.25
CA LYS A 303 18.05 9.21 -13.49
C LYS A 303 17.83 9.98 -12.18
N LEU A 304 17.29 9.34 -11.14
CA LEU A 304 17.14 9.96 -9.82
C LEU A 304 18.48 10.34 -9.20
N ARG A 305 19.48 9.45 -9.27
CA ARG A 305 20.83 9.75 -8.76
C ARG A 305 21.45 10.96 -9.46
N ASP A 306 21.25 11.06 -10.77
CA ASP A 306 21.89 12.07 -11.60
C ASP A 306 21.19 13.44 -11.52
N GLU A 307 19.85 13.44 -11.53
CA GLU A 307 19.06 14.67 -11.68
C GLU A 307 18.36 15.13 -10.38
N ARG A 308 18.20 14.23 -9.41
CA ARG A 308 17.51 14.48 -8.12
C ARG A 308 18.24 13.84 -6.94
N PRO A 309 19.52 14.17 -6.70
CA PRO A 309 20.34 13.52 -5.66
C PRO A 309 19.76 13.69 -4.23
N GLU A 310 18.93 14.71 -4.02
CA GLU A 310 18.22 14.95 -2.77
C GLU A 310 17.07 13.95 -2.53
N THR A 311 16.50 13.36 -3.58
CA THR A 311 15.45 12.36 -3.49
C THR A 311 16.06 10.98 -3.26
N LYS A 312 15.84 10.42 -2.10
CA LYS A 312 16.19 9.01 -1.84
C LYS A 312 15.16 8.08 -2.50
N PHE A 313 15.57 6.87 -2.82
CA PHE A 313 14.69 5.86 -3.40
C PHE A 313 15.03 4.48 -2.86
N LEU A 314 14.03 3.61 -2.79
CA LEU A 314 14.16 2.21 -2.42
C LEU A 314 13.37 1.33 -3.39
N ALA A 315 13.88 0.13 -3.66
CA ALA A 315 13.14 -0.95 -4.27
C ALA A 315 12.55 -1.82 -3.14
N PRO A 316 11.29 -1.64 -2.77
CA PRO A 316 10.73 -2.40 -1.65
C PRO A 316 10.58 -3.87 -2.03
N LEU A 317 10.83 -4.77 -1.08
CA LEU A 317 10.43 -6.16 -1.19
C LEU A 317 9.00 -6.32 -0.64
N TYR A 318 8.32 -7.38 -1.07
CA TYR A 318 6.99 -7.69 -0.57
C TYR A 318 6.95 -7.75 0.96
N ARG A 319 6.10 -6.95 1.57
CA ARG A 319 5.86 -6.86 3.02
C ARG A 319 7.03 -6.32 3.85
N SER A 320 8.18 -6.01 3.24
CA SER A 320 9.30 -5.41 3.98
C SER A 320 8.87 -4.12 4.67
N PRO A 321 9.12 -3.98 5.98
CA PRO A 321 8.84 -2.74 6.66
C PRO A 321 9.82 -1.64 6.25
N ILE A 322 9.31 -0.52 5.79
CA ILE A 322 10.04 0.71 5.54
C ILE A 322 9.60 1.70 6.61
N CYS A 323 10.46 1.94 7.59
CA CYS A 323 10.16 2.86 8.67
C CYS A 323 10.67 4.25 8.34
N VAL A 324 9.77 5.22 8.34
CA VAL A 324 10.07 6.60 7.98
C VAL A 324 9.75 7.52 9.16
N ALA A 325 10.68 8.38 9.52
CA ALA A 325 10.45 9.39 10.56
C ALA A 325 9.39 10.40 10.09
N THR A 326 8.44 10.72 10.96
CA THR A 326 7.32 11.63 10.62
C THR A 326 7.48 13.02 11.23
N SER A 327 8.46 13.23 12.10
CA SER A 327 8.67 14.50 12.79
C SER A 327 10.16 14.88 12.90
N GLY A 328 10.44 16.07 13.40
CA GLY A 328 11.79 16.54 13.68
C GLY A 328 12.66 16.76 12.45
N PRO A 329 13.99 16.87 12.63
CA PRO A 329 14.94 17.11 11.54
C PRO A 329 15.09 15.93 10.58
N ASP A 330 14.65 14.75 10.99
CA ASP A 330 14.73 13.52 10.21
C ASP A 330 13.42 13.20 9.48
N ARG A 331 12.41 14.05 9.54
CA ARG A 331 11.12 13.84 8.86
C ARG A 331 11.33 13.52 7.38
N GLY A 332 10.75 12.38 6.95
CA GLY A 332 10.88 11.85 5.59
C GLY A 332 12.11 10.99 5.37
N LYS A 333 13.01 10.84 6.34
CA LYS A 333 14.14 9.91 6.24
C LYS A 333 13.73 8.50 6.65
N VAL A 334 14.28 7.54 5.96
CA VAL A 334 14.19 6.12 6.34
C VAL A 334 15.05 5.88 7.58
N VAL A 335 14.42 5.48 8.67
CA VAL A 335 15.10 5.17 9.95
C VAL A 335 15.43 3.68 10.07
N SER A 336 14.65 2.84 9.38
CA SER A 336 14.91 1.40 9.27
C SER A 336 14.30 0.86 7.98
N PHE A 337 15.00 -0.06 7.33
CA PHE A 337 14.53 -0.81 6.18
C PHE A 337 15.14 -2.21 6.21
N LYS A 338 14.33 -3.23 5.92
CA LYS A 338 14.80 -4.63 5.85
C LYS A 338 14.59 -5.18 4.44
N TYR A 339 15.62 -5.86 3.94
CA TYR A 339 15.58 -6.65 2.71
C TYR A 339 15.12 -8.08 3.00
#